data_7485f4f53358046c6b5514325a5e7408
#
_entry.id   7485f4f53358046c6b5514325a5e7408
#
_cell.length_a   1.000
_cell.length_b   1.000
_cell.length_c   1.000
_cell.angle_alpha   90.00
_cell.angle_beta   90.00
_cell.angle_gamma   90.00
#
_symmetry.space_group_name_H-M   'P 1'
#
loop_
_entity.id
_entity.type
_entity.pdbx_description
1 polymer ?
#
loop_
_entity_poly.entity_id
_entity_poly.type
_entity_poly.pdbx_seq_one_letter_code
_entity_poly.pdbx_strand_id
1 'polypeptide(L)'
;MTKIIQISDTHIVPEGALAYGQVDTAAALAETVATINRLLPQIGPVDLVIVTGDLTEHGTPEEYDRFKMLMADLDLPYRVLPGNHDRREPMRESFADAQWMPRTGPLDWQIDFEDFAVVGLDSLTESAAHGTLEPATLSFLTDALSGLGDKPAIVGFHHPPFAVGIRAMDAQNLHDADSLGTALSLHSGQVRLVCGHLHRSIAGLFSGSLCQVCPGTSHAVTLDQRANAGNSLTKEPGGMLLHEWRDDGFLTHLIPVGAFPGPYPFLGVS
;
A
#
# COMPACT_ATOMS: atom_id res chain seq x y z
N MET A 1 4.08 -18.73 -10.49
CA MET A 1 2.89 -17.87 -10.22
C MET A 1 3.26 -16.91 -9.11
N THR A 2 3.40 -15.66 -9.46
CA THR A 2 3.86 -14.57 -8.56
C THR A 2 2.71 -14.10 -7.68
N LYS A 3 2.99 -13.88 -6.39
CA LYS A 3 2.03 -13.38 -5.40
C LYS A 3 2.63 -12.24 -4.59
N ILE A 4 1.85 -11.20 -4.38
CA ILE A 4 2.25 -10.02 -3.61
C ILE A 4 1.21 -9.77 -2.51
N ILE A 5 1.66 -9.60 -1.27
CA ILE A 5 0.80 -9.09 -0.21
C ILE A 5 0.97 -7.57 -0.14
N GLN A 6 -0.13 -6.85 -0.04
CA GLN A 6 -0.15 -5.42 0.21
C GLN A 6 -0.68 -5.16 1.61
N ILE A 7 0.08 -4.38 2.38
CA ILE A 7 -0.35 -3.72 3.61
C ILE A 7 -0.19 -2.21 3.44
N SER A 8 -0.85 -1.41 4.27
CA SER A 8 -0.81 0.05 4.17
C SER A 8 -1.13 0.71 5.50
N ASP A 9 -0.76 1.98 5.62
CA ASP A 9 -1.24 2.86 6.69
C ASP A 9 -0.96 2.27 8.09
N THR A 10 0.30 1.96 8.35
CA THR A 10 0.73 1.37 9.61
C THR A 10 0.86 2.40 10.75
N HIS A 11 1.08 3.68 10.42
CA HIS A 11 1.12 4.83 11.35
C HIS A 11 1.87 4.57 12.65
N ILE A 12 3.07 4.03 12.54
CA ILE A 12 3.88 3.72 13.72
C ILE A 12 4.26 5.00 14.44
N VAL A 13 4.02 5.02 15.75
CA VAL A 13 4.36 6.09 16.69
C VAL A 13 5.50 5.65 17.62
N PRO A 14 6.16 6.57 18.36
CA PRO A 14 7.19 6.21 19.34
C PRO A 14 6.71 5.19 20.38
N GLU A 15 7.63 4.46 21.00
CA GLU A 15 7.31 3.44 21.98
C GLU A 15 6.50 4.02 23.17
N GLY A 16 5.43 3.31 23.54
CA GLY A 16 4.52 3.73 24.62
C GLY A 16 3.48 4.77 24.21
N ALA A 17 3.56 5.32 22.98
CA ALA A 17 2.54 6.22 22.45
C ALA A 17 1.41 5.45 21.74
N LEU A 18 0.26 6.11 21.62
CA LEU A 18 -0.87 5.65 20.81
C LEU A 18 -1.12 6.67 19.69
N ALA A 19 -1.30 6.20 18.47
CA ALA A 19 -1.72 7.08 17.37
C ALA A 19 -3.10 7.69 17.70
N TYR A 20 -3.23 8.99 17.45
CA TYR A 20 -4.44 9.77 17.82
C TYR A 20 -4.85 9.62 19.29
N GLY A 21 -3.91 9.25 20.17
CA GLY A 21 -4.16 9.03 21.61
C GLY A 21 -5.02 7.80 21.94
N GLN A 22 -5.30 6.92 20.99
CA GLN A 22 -6.26 5.82 21.19
C GLN A 22 -6.01 4.54 20.38
N VAL A 23 -5.11 4.54 19.38
CA VAL A 23 -4.87 3.39 18.51
C VAL A 23 -3.46 2.85 18.75
N ASP A 24 -3.37 1.59 19.19
CA ASP A 24 -2.10 0.87 19.31
C ASP A 24 -1.71 0.30 17.94
N THR A 25 -1.05 1.14 17.14
CA THR A 25 -0.63 0.80 15.78
C THR A 25 0.52 -0.20 15.75
N ALA A 26 1.36 -0.22 16.80
CA ALA A 26 2.44 -1.17 16.91
C ALA A 26 1.92 -2.60 17.16
N ALA A 27 0.96 -2.76 18.08
CA ALA A 27 0.31 -4.06 18.29
C ALA A 27 -0.43 -4.54 17.04
N ALA A 28 -1.07 -3.62 16.30
CA ALA A 28 -1.76 -3.94 15.06
C ALA A 28 -0.80 -4.39 13.94
N LEU A 29 0.36 -3.73 13.79
CA LEU A 29 1.37 -4.16 12.81
C LEU A 29 1.98 -5.52 13.20
N ALA A 30 2.28 -5.75 14.48
CA ALA A 30 2.77 -7.04 14.95
C ALA A 30 1.76 -8.18 14.67
N GLU A 31 0.45 -7.95 14.90
CA GLU A 31 -0.60 -8.93 14.56
C GLU A 31 -0.73 -9.11 13.03
N THR A 32 -0.51 -8.06 12.24
CA THR A 32 -0.49 -8.14 10.77
C THR A 32 0.64 -9.05 10.31
N VAL A 33 1.86 -8.86 10.80
CA VAL A 33 3.02 -9.71 10.51
C VAL A 33 2.76 -11.16 10.93
N ALA A 34 2.26 -11.38 12.15
CA ALA A 34 1.90 -12.70 12.63
C ALA A 34 0.81 -13.36 11.77
N THR A 35 -0.15 -12.59 11.28
CA THR A 35 -1.21 -13.08 10.38
C THR A 35 -0.64 -13.50 9.03
N ILE A 36 0.27 -12.70 8.45
CA ILE A 36 0.96 -13.06 7.20
C ILE A 36 1.69 -14.39 7.37
N ASN A 37 2.60 -14.48 8.36
CA ASN A 37 3.42 -15.68 8.57
C ASN A 37 2.55 -16.93 8.80
N ARG A 38 1.45 -16.81 9.54
CA ARG A 38 0.48 -17.90 9.77
C ARG A 38 -0.21 -18.37 8.48
N LEU A 39 -0.42 -17.48 7.51
CA LEU A 39 -1.09 -17.80 6.26
C LEU A 39 -0.16 -18.43 5.22
N LEU A 40 1.15 -18.17 5.25
CA LEU A 40 2.09 -18.64 4.24
C LEU A 40 1.97 -20.14 3.94
N PRO A 41 1.85 -21.07 4.93
CA PRO A 41 1.67 -22.48 4.64
C PRO A 41 0.39 -22.84 3.87
N GLN A 42 -0.63 -21.98 3.92
CA GLN A 42 -1.95 -22.21 3.30
C GLN A 42 -2.03 -21.63 1.89
N ILE A 43 -1.39 -20.47 1.66
CA ILE A 43 -1.49 -19.76 0.37
C ILE A 43 -0.32 -20.07 -0.57
N GLY A 44 0.70 -20.80 -0.09
CA GLY A 44 1.90 -21.15 -0.86
C GLY A 44 2.89 -19.95 -0.92
N PRO A 45 3.91 -20.05 -1.78
CA PRO A 45 4.94 -19.03 -1.83
C PRO A 45 4.35 -17.65 -2.18
N VAL A 46 4.80 -16.65 -1.44
CA VAL A 46 4.56 -15.22 -1.67
C VAL A 46 5.92 -14.59 -1.91
N ASP A 47 6.02 -13.75 -2.93
CA ASP A 47 7.31 -13.23 -3.41
C ASP A 47 7.71 -11.92 -2.76
N LEU A 48 6.73 -11.10 -2.34
CA LEU A 48 6.99 -9.77 -1.78
C LEU A 48 5.82 -9.29 -0.92
N VAL A 49 6.11 -8.53 0.12
CA VAL A 49 5.16 -7.64 0.78
C VAL A 49 5.43 -6.21 0.31
N ILE A 50 4.40 -5.48 -0.11
CA ILE A 50 4.48 -4.05 -0.38
C ILE A 50 3.74 -3.27 0.69
N VAL A 51 4.34 -2.18 1.17
CA VAL A 51 3.73 -1.24 2.13
C VAL A 51 3.45 0.05 1.38
N THR A 52 2.18 0.35 1.16
CA THR A 52 1.75 1.45 0.27
C THR A 52 1.58 2.78 1.00
N GLY A 53 2.56 3.13 1.85
CA GLY A 53 2.69 4.44 2.48
C GLY A 53 2.14 4.53 3.89
N ASP A 54 2.37 5.69 4.50
CA ASP A 54 2.05 6.01 5.89
C ASP A 54 2.60 4.94 6.87
N LEU A 55 3.93 4.69 6.72
CA LEU A 55 4.64 3.76 7.59
C LEU A 55 4.64 4.26 9.02
N THR A 56 4.82 5.56 9.18
CA THR A 56 4.97 6.26 10.44
C THR A 56 3.93 7.37 10.57
N GLU A 57 3.72 7.88 11.78
CA GLU A 57 2.77 8.98 12.01
C GLU A 57 3.38 10.35 11.76
N HIS A 58 4.70 10.52 11.97
CA HIS A 58 5.35 11.83 11.88
C HIS A 58 6.62 11.83 11.00
N GLY A 59 7.04 10.69 10.46
CA GLY A 59 8.22 10.57 9.61
C GLY A 59 9.54 10.75 10.38
N THR A 60 9.58 10.41 11.67
CA THR A 60 10.79 10.53 12.47
C THR A 60 11.69 9.30 12.35
N PRO A 61 13.03 9.44 12.48
CA PRO A 61 13.93 8.28 12.47
C PRO A 61 13.56 7.22 13.50
N GLU A 62 13.15 7.62 14.71
CA GLU A 62 12.74 6.70 15.77
C GLU A 62 11.52 5.85 15.36
N GLU A 63 10.55 6.45 14.68
CA GLU A 63 9.36 5.74 14.20
C GLU A 63 9.72 4.75 13.08
N TYR A 64 10.62 5.11 12.15
CA TYR A 64 11.11 4.18 11.13
C TYR A 64 11.91 3.02 11.72
N ASP A 65 12.76 3.27 12.73
CA ASP A 65 13.49 2.21 13.43
C ASP A 65 12.52 1.25 14.11
N ARG A 66 11.47 1.78 14.73
CA ARG A 66 10.42 0.98 15.35
C ARG A 66 9.62 0.19 14.30
N PHE A 67 9.26 0.80 13.18
CA PHE A 67 8.64 0.09 12.06
C PHE A 67 9.50 -1.10 11.60
N LYS A 68 10.78 -0.88 11.35
CA LYS A 68 11.72 -1.93 10.92
C LYS A 68 11.84 -3.05 11.96
N MET A 69 11.89 -2.70 13.26
CA MET A 69 11.91 -3.67 14.34
C MET A 69 10.65 -4.57 14.33
N LEU A 70 9.47 -3.99 14.14
CA LEU A 70 8.22 -4.74 14.07
C LEU A 70 8.12 -5.61 12.80
N MET A 71 8.70 -5.15 11.70
CA MET A 71 8.75 -5.89 10.44
C MET A 71 9.85 -6.97 10.41
N ALA A 72 10.77 -6.98 11.39
CA ALA A 72 11.86 -7.96 11.42
C ALA A 72 11.37 -9.41 11.62
N ASP A 73 10.18 -9.60 12.18
CA ASP A 73 9.57 -10.92 12.36
C ASP A 73 8.83 -11.41 11.10
N LEU A 74 8.79 -10.62 10.01
CA LEU A 74 8.16 -11.02 8.77
C LEU A 74 9.05 -12.00 8.00
N ASP A 75 8.53 -13.18 7.66
CA ASP A 75 9.24 -14.23 6.91
C ASP A 75 9.35 -13.98 5.39
N LEU A 76 9.16 -12.73 4.95
CA LEU A 76 9.15 -12.34 3.54
C LEU A 76 9.95 -11.07 3.29
N PRO A 77 10.54 -10.89 2.10
CA PRO A 77 11.08 -9.59 1.71
C PRO A 77 9.95 -8.56 1.60
N TYR A 78 10.25 -7.31 1.91
CA TYR A 78 9.30 -6.22 1.73
C TYR A 78 9.93 -4.99 1.08
N ARG A 79 9.10 -4.17 0.43
CA ARG A 79 9.43 -2.84 -0.07
C ARG A 79 8.37 -1.85 0.37
N VAL A 80 8.77 -0.60 0.51
CA VAL A 80 7.90 0.46 1.03
C VAL A 80 7.78 1.60 0.03
N LEU A 81 6.68 2.34 0.16
CA LEU A 81 6.42 3.62 -0.50
C LEU A 81 6.16 4.67 0.57
N PRO A 82 6.45 5.95 0.33
CA PRO A 82 6.07 7.00 1.25
C PRO A 82 4.59 7.36 1.11
N GLY A 83 3.94 7.65 2.23
CA GLY A 83 2.65 8.34 2.30
C GLY A 83 2.82 9.78 2.82
N ASN A 84 1.72 10.48 3.07
CA ASN A 84 1.77 11.88 3.49
C ASN A 84 2.24 12.09 4.95
N HIS A 85 2.18 11.06 5.78
CA HIS A 85 2.74 11.07 7.14
C HIS A 85 4.24 10.79 7.18
N ASP A 86 4.79 10.23 6.10
CA ASP A 86 6.21 9.94 5.97
C ASP A 86 7.03 11.18 5.61
N ARG A 87 8.36 11.05 5.66
CA ARG A 87 9.34 12.05 5.25
C ARG A 87 10.37 11.41 4.35
N ARG A 88 10.61 11.99 3.18
CA ARG A 88 11.44 11.39 2.13
C ARG A 88 12.87 11.12 2.60
N GLU A 89 13.55 12.11 3.18
CA GLU A 89 14.95 11.93 3.61
C GLU A 89 15.10 11.00 4.83
N PRO A 90 14.33 11.13 5.94
CA PRO A 90 14.39 10.16 7.03
C PRO A 90 14.07 8.72 6.60
N MET A 91 13.09 8.53 5.70
CA MET A 91 12.81 7.20 5.13
C MET A 91 14.00 6.69 4.33
N ARG A 92 14.57 7.49 3.45
CA ARG A 92 15.77 7.14 2.65
C ARG A 92 16.93 6.72 3.54
N GLU A 93 17.20 7.49 4.60
CA GLU A 93 18.27 7.18 5.55
C GLU A 93 18.00 5.87 6.30
N SER A 94 16.76 5.67 6.76
CA SER A 94 16.37 4.45 7.47
C SER A 94 16.49 3.18 6.63
N PHE A 95 16.26 3.27 5.32
CA PHE A 95 16.37 2.16 4.37
C PHE A 95 17.65 2.24 3.51
N ALA A 96 18.68 2.95 3.97
CA ALA A 96 19.93 3.14 3.20
C ALA A 96 20.65 1.84 2.83
N ASP A 97 20.48 0.76 3.60
CA ASP A 97 21.05 -0.56 3.33
C ASP A 97 20.30 -1.32 2.22
N ALA A 98 19.06 -0.94 1.91
CA ALA A 98 18.26 -1.56 0.88
C ALA A 98 18.73 -1.13 -0.51
N GLN A 99 19.12 -2.10 -1.35
CA GLN A 99 19.62 -1.83 -2.70
C GLN A 99 18.57 -1.19 -3.61
N TRP A 100 17.30 -1.39 -3.33
CA TRP A 100 16.18 -0.84 -4.09
C TRP A 100 15.81 0.60 -3.70
N MET A 101 16.33 1.12 -2.57
CA MET A 101 16.06 2.48 -2.12
C MET A 101 16.89 3.48 -2.94
N PRO A 102 16.26 4.44 -3.67
CA PRO A 102 16.96 5.46 -4.42
C PRO A 102 17.83 6.33 -3.52
N ARG A 103 19.01 6.69 -3.98
CA ARG A 103 19.95 7.54 -3.22
C ARG A 103 19.62 9.02 -3.24
N THR A 104 18.85 9.46 -4.25
CA THR A 104 18.42 10.85 -4.44
C THR A 104 17.10 10.90 -5.19
N GLY A 105 16.40 12.04 -5.15
CA GLY A 105 15.15 12.23 -5.87
C GLY A 105 13.96 11.51 -5.22
N PRO A 106 12.87 11.29 -5.95
CA PRO A 106 11.72 10.51 -5.48
C PRO A 106 12.10 9.08 -5.06
N LEU A 107 11.30 8.47 -4.19
CA LEU A 107 11.52 7.11 -3.69
C LEU A 107 10.88 6.05 -4.59
N ASP A 108 10.98 6.24 -5.90
CA ASP A 108 10.46 5.32 -6.90
C ASP A 108 11.32 4.06 -7.00
N TRP A 109 10.71 2.91 -7.23
CA TRP A 109 11.41 1.64 -7.45
C TRP A 109 10.64 0.69 -8.35
N GLN A 110 11.33 -0.26 -8.94
CA GLN A 110 10.75 -1.35 -9.72
C GLN A 110 11.33 -2.69 -9.28
N ILE A 111 10.53 -3.74 -9.39
CA ILE A 111 10.96 -5.12 -9.31
C ILE A 111 10.24 -5.93 -10.38
N ASP A 112 10.97 -6.79 -11.03
CA ASP A 112 10.48 -7.61 -12.14
C ASP A 112 10.40 -9.07 -11.70
N PHE A 113 9.21 -9.66 -11.78
CA PHE A 113 8.95 -11.07 -11.55
C PHE A 113 8.68 -11.79 -12.87
N GLU A 114 8.52 -13.10 -12.84
CA GLU A 114 8.26 -13.89 -14.05
C GLU A 114 6.93 -13.45 -14.71
N ASP A 115 5.85 -13.38 -13.93
CA ASP A 115 4.49 -13.16 -14.46
C ASP A 115 4.17 -11.67 -14.67
N PHE A 116 4.63 -10.80 -13.80
CA PHE A 116 4.38 -9.35 -13.85
C PHE A 116 5.49 -8.54 -13.16
N ALA A 117 5.47 -7.24 -13.33
CA ALA A 117 6.34 -6.33 -12.59
C ALA A 117 5.57 -5.56 -11.51
N VAL A 118 6.28 -5.09 -10.49
CA VAL A 118 5.76 -4.12 -9.52
C VAL A 118 6.54 -2.84 -9.63
N VAL A 119 5.85 -1.74 -9.87
CA VAL A 119 6.39 -0.38 -9.95
C VAL A 119 5.84 0.41 -8.77
N GLY A 120 6.71 0.83 -7.88
CA GLY A 120 6.37 1.66 -6.73
C GLY A 120 6.67 3.13 -7.02
N LEU A 121 5.72 4.01 -6.80
CA LEU A 121 5.80 5.44 -7.08
C LEU A 121 5.71 6.26 -5.80
N ASP A 122 6.55 7.25 -5.69
CA ASP A 122 6.53 8.27 -4.65
C ASP A 122 5.48 9.33 -4.98
N SER A 123 4.35 9.31 -4.28
CA SER A 123 3.31 10.33 -4.40
C SER A 123 3.33 11.35 -3.27
N LEU A 124 4.38 11.34 -2.43
CA LEU A 124 4.53 12.26 -1.30
C LEU A 124 4.71 13.70 -1.78
N THR A 125 3.89 14.60 -1.27
CA THR A 125 4.11 16.04 -1.32
C THR A 125 4.51 16.50 0.07
N GLU A 126 5.77 16.84 0.26
CA GLU A 126 6.29 17.21 1.59
C GLU A 126 5.42 18.27 2.27
N SER A 127 5.03 18.00 3.51
CA SER A 127 4.19 18.88 4.34
C SER A 127 2.77 19.14 3.83
N ALA A 128 2.28 18.32 2.90
CA ALA A 128 0.90 18.36 2.44
C ALA A 128 0.21 17.01 2.70
N ALA A 129 -1.11 17.02 2.85
CA ALA A 129 -1.87 15.79 3.03
C ALA A 129 -2.30 15.15 1.70
N HIS A 130 -2.23 15.90 0.60
CA HIS A 130 -2.50 15.38 -0.75
C HIS A 130 -1.23 14.88 -1.42
N GLY A 131 -1.38 13.98 -2.36
CA GLY A 131 -0.29 13.48 -3.19
C GLY A 131 -0.15 14.21 -4.51
N THR A 132 1.07 14.18 -5.06
CA THR A 132 1.39 14.55 -6.44
C THR A 132 2.43 13.58 -6.99
N LEU A 133 2.44 13.36 -8.29
CA LEU A 133 3.53 12.67 -8.97
C LEU A 133 4.45 13.73 -9.60
N GLU A 134 5.66 13.85 -9.07
CA GLU A 134 6.65 14.77 -9.64
C GLU A 134 6.99 14.39 -11.10
N PRO A 135 7.45 15.32 -11.93
CA PRO A 135 7.85 15.00 -13.31
C PRO A 135 8.88 13.87 -13.39
N ALA A 136 9.78 13.75 -12.40
CA ALA A 136 10.76 12.67 -12.34
C ALA A 136 10.08 11.30 -12.13
N THR A 137 9.08 11.22 -11.24
CA THR A 137 8.28 10.02 -10.99
C THR A 137 7.46 9.62 -12.21
N LEU A 138 6.85 10.59 -12.91
CA LEU A 138 6.12 10.33 -14.16
C LEU A 138 7.05 9.82 -15.27
N SER A 139 8.26 10.37 -15.39
CA SER A 139 9.28 9.87 -16.31
C SER A 139 9.70 8.46 -15.95
N PHE A 140 9.97 8.20 -14.67
CA PHE A 140 10.31 6.87 -14.17
C PHE A 140 9.20 5.85 -14.51
N LEU A 141 7.93 6.18 -14.28
CA LEU A 141 6.81 5.31 -14.63
C LEU A 141 6.75 5.00 -16.12
N THR A 142 6.89 6.04 -16.95
CA THR A 142 6.85 5.90 -18.42
C THR A 142 7.98 5.00 -18.92
N ASP A 143 9.19 5.19 -18.41
CA ASP A 143 10.36 4.39 -18.77
C ASP A 143 10.21 2.93 -18.31
N ALA A 144 9.71 2.74 -17.06
CA ALA A 144 9.44 1.42 -16.50
C ALA A 144 8.43 0.65 -17.35
N LEU A 145 7.27 1.23 -17.63
CA LEU A 145 6.22 0.60 -18.43
C LEU A 145 6.66 0.33 -19.87
N SER A 146 7.41 1.27 -20.48
CA SER A 146 7.98 1.08 -21.82
C SER A 146 8.96 -0.09 -21.86
N GLY A 147 9.79 -0.25 -20.82
CA GLY A 147 10.73 -1.35 -20.69
C GLY A 147 10.07 -2.73 -20.53
N LEU A 148 8.85 -2.76 -20.02
CA LEU A 148 8.08 -4.00 -19.83
C LEU A 148 7.40 -4.50 -21.11
N GLY A 149 7.24 -3.66 -22.14
CA GLY A 149 6.48 -4.02 -23.35
C GLY A 149 5.00 -4.24 -23.04
N ASP A 150 4.52 -5.48 -23.17
CA ASP A 150 3.13 -5.88 -22.85
C ASP A 150 3.00 -6.67 -21.55
N LYS A 151 4.11 -6.84 -20.81
CA LYS A 151 4.13 -7.56 -19.54
C LYS A 151 3.23 -6.86 -18.51
N PRO A 152 2.33 -7.59 -17.80
CA PRO A 152 1.47 -7.00 -16.80
C PRO A 152 2.25 -6.27 -15.69
N ALA A 153 1.63 -5.27 -15.06
CA ALA A 153 2.24 -4.53 -13.97
C ALA A 153 1.25 -4.23 -12.82
N ILE A 154 1.75 -4.30 -11.60
CA ILE A 154 1.15 -3.62 -10.46
C ILE A 154 1.86 -2.27 -10.31
N VAL A 155 1.10 -1.17 -10.32
CA VAL A 155 1.62 0.17 -10.04
C VAL A 155 1.09 0.62 -8.69
N GLY A 156 1.99 0.75 -7.72
CA GLY A 156 1.68 1.11 -6.34
C GLY A 156 2.06 2.56 -6.03
N PHE A 157 1.20 3.27 -5.33
CA PHE A 157 1.42 4.62 -4.80
C PHE A 157 0.48 4.83 -3.61
N HIS A 158 0.65 5.93 -2.85
CA HIS A 158 -0.13 6.08 -1.61
C HIS A 158 -1.52 6.67 -1.84
N HIS A 159 -1.63 7.80 -2.55
CA HIS A 159 -2.85 8.60 -2.64
C HIS A 159 -3.75 8.13 -3.79
N PRO A 160 -5.02 7.75 -3.54
CA PRO A 160 -5.94 7.30 -4.60
C PRO A 160 -6.15 8.36 -5.69
N PRO A 161 -6.31 7.94 -6.98
CA PRO A 161 -6.46 8.87 -8.10
C PRO A 161 -7.92 9.26 -8.38
N PHE A 162 -8.85 8.97 -7.46
CA PHE A 162 -10.29 9.23 -7.63
C PHE A 162 -10.97 9.56 -6.31
N ALA A 163 -12.07 10.31 -6.38
CA ALA A 163 -12.90 10.60 -5.23
C ALA A 163 -13.72 9.38 -4.78
N VAL A 164 -13.87 9.21 -3.47
CA VAL A 164 -14.61 8.10 -2.84
C VAL A 164 -15.87 8.57 -2.12
N GLY A 165 -16.14 9.88 -2.12
CA GLY A 165 -17.29 10.50 -1.48
C GLY A 165 -17.09 10.85 -0.01
N ILE A 166 -15.90 10.63 0.55
CA ILE A 166 -15.51 11.12 1.89
C ILE A 166 -14.82 12.48 1.68
N ARG A 167 -15.59 13.57 1.77
CA ARG A 167 -15.17 14.90 1.31
C ARG A 167 -13.83 15.39 1.86
N ALA A 168 -13.55 15.12 3.13
CA ALA A 168 -12.30 15.51 3.76
C ALA A 168 -11.11 14.79 3.12
N MET A 169 -11.28 13.51 2.77
CA MET A 169 -10.24 12.69 2.14
C MET A 169 -10.15 12.95 0.64
N ASP A 170 -11.28 13.18 -0.04
CA ASP A 170 -11.28 13.48 -1.48
C ASP A 170 -10.44 14.72 -1.83
N ALA A 171 -10.35 15.68 -0.90
CA ALA A 171 -9.49 16.85 -1.06
C ALA A 171 -7.98 16.55 -0.86
N GLN A 172 -7.65 15.36 -0.36
CA GLN A 172 -6.30 14.93 0.00
C GLN A 172 -5.80 13.77 -0.88
N ASN A 173 -6.56 13.36 -1.87
CA ASN A 173 -6.18 12.33 -2.83
C ASN A 173 -5.05 12.80 -3.78
N LEU A 174 -4.73 11.99 -4.77
CA LEU A 174 -3.73 12.34 -5.79
C LEU A 174 -4.20 13.52 -6.62
N HIS A 175 -3.46 14.63 -6.57
CA HIS A 175 -3.65 15.76 -7.47
C HIS A 175 -3.02 15.43 -8.83
N ASP A 176 -3.52 16.06 -9.90
CA ASP A 176 -3.02 15.84 -11.27
C ASP A 176 -3.05 14.37 -11.73
N ALA A 177 -4.06 13.62 -11.27
CA ALA A 177 -4.25 12.22 -11.64
C ALA A 177 -4.30 11.98 -13.17
N ASP A 178 -4.69 12.99 -13.95
CA ASP A 178 -4.72 12.95 -15.43
C ASP A 178 -3.32 12.64 -16.01
N SER A 179 -2.25 13.12 -15.38
CA SER A 179 -0.87 12.83 -15.80
C SER A 179 -0.53 11.35 -15.60
N LEU A 180 -0.98 10.75 -14.49
CA LEU A 180 -0.89 9.30 -14.27
C LEU A 180 -1.68 8.54 -15.36
N GLY A 181 -2.94 8.96 -15.63
CA GLY A 181 -3.76 8.35 -16.67
C GLY A 181 -3.11 8.39 -18.03
N THR A 182 -2.45 9.48 -18.37
CA THR A 182 -1.70 9.64 -19.62
C THR A 182 -0.53 8.65 -19.70
N ALA A 183 0.29 8.55 -18.65
CA ALA A 183 1.40 7.61 -18.61
C ALA A 183 0.94 6.15 -18.73
N LEU A 184 -0.14 5.78 -18.03
CA LEU A 184 -0.71 4.43 -18.09
C LEU A 184 -1.23 4.08 -19.48
N SER A 185 -1.79 5.04 -20.23
CA SER A 185 -2.33 4.81 -21.57
C SER A 185 -1.30 4.43 -22.62
N LEU A 186 -0.01 4.62 -22.32
CA LEU A 186 1.11 4.25 -23.21
C LEU A 186 1.51 2.77 -23.06
N HIS A 187 1.01 2.09 -22.04
CA HIS A 187 1.30 0.68 -21.78
C HIS A 187 0.21 -0.23 -22.36
N SER A 188 0.62 -1.26 -23.09
CA SER A 188 -0.31 -2.20 -23.72
C SER A 188 -0.67 -3.40 -22.83
N GLY A 189 0.13 -3.67 -21.80
CA GLY A 189 -0.11 -4.74 -20.84
C GLY A 189 -1.20 -4.39 -19.83
N GLN A 190 -1.71 -5.39 -19.12
CA GLN A 190 -2.68 -5.17 -18.06
C GLN A 190 -2.03 -4.46 -16.86
N VAL A 191 -2.67 -3.40 -16.35
CA VAL A 191 -2.22 -2.70 -15.15
C VAL A 191 -3.23 -2.88 -14.01
N ARG A 192 -2.73 -3.19 -12.82
CA ARG A 192 -3.41 -3.09 -11.55
C ARG A 192 -2.83 -1.93 -10.76
N LEU A 193 -3.69 -0.98 -10.35
CA LEU A 193 -3.30 0.09 -9.45
C LEU A 193 -3.57 -0.31 -8.01
N VAL A 194 -2.65 0.02 -7.09
CA VAL A 194 -2.78 -0.27 -5.67
C VAL A 194 -2.35 0.94 -4.85
N CYS A 195 -3.14 1.31 -3.85
CA CYS A 195 -2.87 2.48 -3.00
C CYS A 195 -3.37 2.28 -1.55
N GLY A 196 -3.13 3.26 -0.69
CA GLY A 196 -3.54 3.32 0.72
C GLY A 196 -4.35 4.56 1.05
N HIS A 197 -3.93 5.31 2.09
CA HIS A 197 -4.43 6.64 2.47
C HIS A 197 -5.83 6.68 3.11
N LEU A 198 -6.75 5.83 2.65
CA LEU A 198 -8.14 5.83 3.13
C LEU A 198 -8.39 4.79 4.21
N HIS A 199 -7.40 3.94 4.49
CA HIS A 199 -7.47 2.84 5.46
C HIS A 199 -8.71 1.95 5.29
N ARG A 200 -9.27 1.88 4.08
CA ARG A 200 -10.49 1.13 3.74
C ARG A 200 -10.28 0.31 2.48
N SER A 201 -10.92 -0.84 2.41
CA SER A 201 -10.96 -1.60 1.16
C SER A 201 -11.93 -0.93 0.19
N ILE A 202 -11.39 -0.31 -0.86
CA ILE A 202 -12.18 0.34 -1.92
C ILE A 202 -11.66 -0.13 -3.27
N ALA A 203 -12.56 -0.42 -4.20
CA ALA A 203 -12.21 -0.75 -5.58
C ALA A 203 -12.90 0.24 -6.53
N GLY A 204 -12.14 0.79 -7.44
CA GLY A 204 -12.62 1.74 -8.46
C GLY A 204 -11.87 1.58 -9.78
N LEU A 205 -12.43 2.08 -10.86
CA LEU A 205 -11.74 2.14 -12.15
C LEU A 205 -11.11 3.51 -12.34
N PHE A 206 -9.86 3.52 -12.78
CA PHE A 206 -9.14 4.72 -13.17
C PHE A 206 -8.38 4.45 -14.48
N SER A 207 -8.60 5.27 -15.49
CA SER A 207 -7.97 5.13 -16.82
C SER A 207 -8.02 3.71 -17.39
N GLY A 208 -9.14 2.99 -17.21
CA GLY A 208 -9.31 1.61 -17.68
C GLY A 208 -8.70 0.54 -16.79
N SER A 209 -7.92 0.90 -15.77
CA SER A 209 -7.30 -0.02 -14.81
C SER A 209 -8.12 -0.10 -13.53
N LEU A 210 -8.23 -1.30 -12.96
CA LEU A 210 -8.81 -1.46 -11.63
C LEU A 210 -7.78 -0.96 -10.59
N CYS A 211 -8.20 0.00 -9.77
CA CYS A 211 -7.45 0.51 -8.63
C CYS A 211 -8.05 -0.02 -7.34
N GLN A 212 -7.21 -0.59 -6.47
CA GLN A 212 -7.59 -1.07 -5.16
C GLN A 212 -6.89 -0.29 -4.06
N VAL A 213 -7.69 0.28 -3.16
CA VAL A 213 -7.22 0.88 -1.92
C VAL A 213 -7.13 -0.23 -0.87
N CYS A 214 -5.98 -0.35 -0.23
CA CYS A 214 -5.76 -1.29 0.86
C CYS A 214 -6.38 -0.75 2.16
N PRO A 215 -7.01 -1.58 2.98
CA PRO A 215 -7.36 -1.18 4.33
C PRO A 215 -6.11 -0.92 5.17
N GLY A 216 -6.21 -0.04 6.16
CA GLY A 216 -5.17 0.14 7.16
C GLY A 216 -5.00 -1.10 8.05
N THR A 217 -3.86 -1.21 8.72
CA THR A 217 -3.59 -2.34 9.62
C THR A 217 -4.35 -2.25 10.95
N SER A 218 -4.81 -1.06 11.36
CA SER A 218 -5.29 -0.82 12.72
C SER A 218 -6.64 -0.12 12.85
N HIS A 219 -6.99 0.72 11.89
CA HIS A 219 -8.21 1.53 11.91
C HIS A 219 -8.58 1.96 10.49
N ALA A 220 -9.77 2.51 10.32
CA ALA A 220 -10.26 3.03 9.04
C ALA A 220 -10.65 4.51 9.17
N VAL A 221 -10.53 5.27 8.09
CA VAL A 221 -11.22 6.55 7.96
C VAL A 221 -12.73 6.27 8.01
N THR A 222 -13.47 7.01 8.82
CA THR A 222 -14.92 6.78 8.96
C THR A 222 -15.62 6.97 7.61
N LEU A 223 -16.40 5.99 7.19
CA LEU A 223 -17.24 6.11 5.99
C LEU A 223 -18.43 7.03 6.26
N ASP A 224 -18.22 8.33 6.17
CA ASP A 224 -19.25 9.34 6.32
C ASP A 224 -19.26 10.27 5.11
N GLN A 225 -20.30 10.13 4.27
CA GLN A 225 -20.47 10.88 3.02
C GLN A 225 -21.38 12.10 3.18
N ARG A 226 -21.79 12.44 4.40
CA ARG A 226 -22.61 13.64 4.63
C ARG A 226 -21.81 14.90 4.33
N ALA A 227 -22.49 15.90 3.80
CA ALA A 227 -21.84 17.14 3.34
C ALA A 227 -21.08 17.91 4.44
N ASN A 228 -21.47 17.75 5.69
CA ASN A 228 -20.89 18.39 6.87
C ASN A 228 -20.13 17.41 7.78
N ALA A 229 -19.83 16.20 7.30
CA ALA A 229 -19.02 15.24 8.03
C ALA A 229 -17.60 15.79 8.26
N GLY A 230 -17.12 15.69 9.50
CA GLY A 230 -15.73 15.94 9.84
C GLY A 230 -14.84 14.73 9.48
N ASN A 231 -13.54 14.96 9.42
CA ASN A 231 -12.57 13.88 9.33
C ASN A 231 -12.53 13.11 10.68
N SER A 232 -12.69 11.80 10.61
CA SER A 232 -12.72 10.96 11.80
C SER A 232 -12.28 9.54 11.48
N LEU A 233 -11.87 8.79 12.49
CA LEU A 233 -11.50 7.39 12.39
C LEU A 233 -12.54 6.47 13.06
N THR A 234 -12.59 5.23 12.59
CA THR A 234 -13.35 4.13 13.19
C THR A 234 -12.41 2.95 13.42
N LYS A 235 -12.50 2.33 14.59
CA LYS A 235 -11.70 1.13 14.92
C LYS A 235 -12.31 -0.12 14.27
N GLU A 236 -12.38 -0.09 12.94
CA GLU A 236 -12.71 -1.26 12.14
C GLU A 236 -11.53 -2.25 12.14
N PRO A 237 -11.75 -3.55 11.93
CA PRO A 237 -10.67 -4.52 11.84
C PRO A 237 -9.67 -4.15 10.75
N GLY A 238 -8.38 -4.29 11.04
CA GLY A 238 -7.33 -4.14 10.04
C GLY A 238 -7.41 -5.20 8.96
N GLY A 239 -6.81 -4.93 7.82
CA GLY A 239 -6.80 -5.84 6.70
C GLY A 239 -5.58 -5.68 5.80
N MET A 240 -5.44 -6.60 4.87
CA MET A 240 -4.42 -6.62 3.83
C MET A 240 -4.98 -7.19 2.54
N LEU A 241 -4.29 -7.02 1.44
CA LEU A 241 -4.67 -7.56 0.15
C LEU A 241 -3.61 -8.56 -0.33
N LEU A 242 -4.06 -9.70 -0.86
CA LEU A 242 -3.21 -10.64 -1.60
C LEU A 242 -3.52 -10.50 -3.08
N HIS A 243 -2.53 -10.11 -3.86
CA HIS A 243 -2.58 -10.00 -5.31
C HIS A 243 -1.84 -11.16 -5.93
N GLU A 244 -2.46 -11.83 -6.89
CA GLU A 244 -1.85 -12.89 -7.65
C GLU A 244 -2.21 -12.80 -9.13
N TRP A 245 -1.30 -13.24 -9.99
CA TRP A 245 -1.55 -13.38 -11.42
C TRP A 245 -2.06 -14.79 -11.67
N ARG A 246 -3.24 -14.90 -12.26
CA ARG A 246 -3.81 -16.18 -12.66
C ARG A 246 -4.39 -16.11 -14.06
N ASP A 247 -4.08 -17.14 -14.85
CA ASP A 247 -4.53 -17.24 -16.23
C ASP A 247 -4.15 -15.96 -17.00
N ASP A 248 -5.08 -15.06 -17.23
CA ASP A 248 -4.83 -13.82 -17.97
C ASP A 248 -5.23 -12.56 -17.17
N GLY A 249 -5.15 -12.63 -15.82
CA GLY A 249 -5.58 -11.48 -15.02
C GLY A 249 -5.14 -11.48 -13.57
N PHE A 250 -5.22 -10.28 -12.96
CA PHE A 250 -4.98 -10.11 -11.54
C PHE A 250 -6.22 -10.54 -10.73
N LEU A 251 -6.01 -11.42 -9.77
CA LEU A 251 -6.95 -11.73 -8.71
C LEU A 251 -6.49 -11.05 -7.41
N THR A 252 -7.44 -10.54 -6.63
CA THR A 252 -7.14 -9.91 -5.34
C THR A 252 -8.07 -10.44 -4.27
N HIS A 253 -7.49 -10.91 -3.15
CA HIS A 253 -8.22 -11.29 -1.96
C HIS A 253 -8.05 -10.23 -0.89
N LEU A 254 -9.15 -9.82 -0.25
CA LEU A 254 -9.12 -9.09 1.02
C LEU A 254 -8.98 -10.11 2.15
N ILE A 255 -7.97 -9.92 2.99
CA ILE A 255 -7.66 -10.77 4.14
C ILE A 255 -7.76 -9.91 5.40
N PRO A 256 -8.68 -10.22 6.32
CA PRO A 256 -8.72 -9.54 7.62
C PRO A 256 -7.51 -9.93 8.48
N VAL A 257 -6.97 -8.97 9.21
CA VAL A 257 -5.90 -9.21 10.20
C VAL A 257 -6.48 -9.89 11.43
N GLY A 258 -5.80 -10.92 11.92
CA GLY A 258 -6.18 -11.64 13.13
C GLY A 258 -6.27 -13.16 12.97
N ALA A 259 -6.50 -13.83 14.09
CA ALA A 259 -6.71 -15.27 14.15
C ALA A 259 -8.22 -15.58 14.22
N PHE A 260 -8.71 -16.35 13.27
CA PHE A 260 -10.11 -16.73 13.20
C PHE A 260 -10.27 -18.24 13.41
N PRO A 261 -11.35 -18.71 14.10
CA PRO A 261 -11.62 -20.12 14.26
C PRO A 261 -11.82 -20.81 12.91
N GLY A 262 -11.18 -21.97 12.71
CA GLY A 262 -11.26 -22.76 11.49
C GLY A 262 -9.91 -23.38 11.11
N PRO A 263 -9.80 -24.04 9.94
CA PRO A 263 -10.88 -24.26 8.99
C PRO A 263 -11.89 -25.33 9.46
N TYR A 264 -13.14 -25.12 9.12
CA TYR A 264 -14.19 -26.11 9.32
C TYR A 264 -14.67 -26.64 7.97
N PRO A 265 -14.80 -27.98 7.77
CA PRO A 265 -15.31 -28.51 6.53
C PRO A 265 -16.80 -28.13 6.35
N PHE A 266 -17.20 -27.83 5.13
CA PHE A 266 -18.62 -27.70 4.81
C PHE A 266 -19.29 -29.06 4.95
N LEU A 267 -20.44 -29.10 5.65
CA LEU A 267 -21.20 -30.34 5.80
C LEU A 267 -21.65 -30.87 4.43
N GLY A 268 -21.40 -32.17 4.18
CA GLY A 268 -21.82 -32.84 2.96
C GLY A 268 -20.79 -32.89 1.82
N VAL A 269 -19.60 -32.37 2.03
CA VAL A 269 -18.45 -32.60 1.12
C VAL A 269 -17.64 -33.76 1.70
N SER A 270 -17.95 -34.97 1.30
CA SER A 270 -17.18 -36.21 1.57
C SER A 270 -16.12 -36.42 0.49
#